data_dfba6df9b32435188850eb523bcdd725
#
_entry.id   dfba6df9b32435188850eb523bcdd725
#
_cell.length_a   1.000
_cell.length_b   1.000
_cell.length_c   1.000
_cell.angle_alpha   90.00
_cell.angle_beta   90.00
_cell.angle_gamma   90.00
#
_symmetry.space_group_name_H-M   'P 1'
#
loop_
_entity.id
_entity.type
_entity.pdbx_description
1 polymer ?
#
loop_
_entity_poly.entity_id
_entity_poly.type
_entity_poly.pdbx_seq_one_letter_code
_entity_poly.pdbx_strand_id
1 'polypeptide(L)'
;METIRCEIVTVERLVYEDEVDSVTAPAVKGEIQVLPGHASLITALSPGELVVERAGETEYFAIGGGYLEVLANKVTVMADTAEYSDEIDEVRAQAARERAEHMLRERPPTDEDYAAIEGALRRSLARLNVARRRRRRRGAPSQERPGD
;
A
#
# COMPACT_ATOMS: atom_id res chain seq x y z
N MET A 1 25.44 5.28 1.21
CA MET A 1 24.16 5.81 0.71
C MET A 1 23.27 6.12 1.90
N GLU A 2 22.59 7.24 1.81
CA GLU A 2 21.66 7.64 2.85
C GLU A 2 20.41 6.78 2.81
N THR A 3 19.92 6.42 3.99
CA THR A 3 18.67 5.67 4.16
C THR A 3 17.74 6.41 5.11
N ILE A 4 16.48 6.00 5.12
CA ILE A 4 15.48 6.45 6.07
C ILE A 4 14.87 5.22 6.77
N ARG A 5 14.64 5.34 8.05
CA ARG A 5 13.97 4.29 8.82
C ARG A 5 12.51 4.21 8.42
N CYS A 6 12.02 3.04 8.09
CA CYS A 6 10.61 2.81 7.75
C CYS A 6 9.99 1.80 8.71
N GLU A 7 8.87 2.18 9.32
CA GLU A 7 8.04 1.27 10.10
C GLU A 7 6.61 1.29 9.56
N ILE A 8 6.05 0.11 9.33
CA ILE A 8 4.64 -0.06 8.97
C ILE A 8 3.99 -0.84 10.10
N VAL A 9 3.05 -0.21 10.79
CA VAL A 9 2.37 -0.79 11.95
C VAL A 9 0.85 -0.75 11.77
N THR A 10 0.19 -1.75 12.33
CA THR A 10 -1.26 -1.77 12.53
C THR A 10 -1.55 -1.90 14.02
N VAL A 11 -2.83 -1.83 14.43
CA VAL A 11 -3.19 -2.07 15.82
C VAL A 11 -2.79 -3.47 16.30
N GLU A 12 -2.66 -4.41 15.39
CA GLU A 12 -2.41 -5.82 15.73
C GLU A 12 -0.94 -6.19 15.75
N ARG A 13 -0.12 -5.57 14.89
CA ARG A 13 1.27 -6.00 14.74
C ARG A 13 2.16 -4.96 14.05
N LEU A 14 3.46 -5.13 14.20
CA LEU A 14 4.48 -4.52 13.36
C LEU A 14 4.57 -5.34 12.07
N VAL A 15 4.24 -4.73 10.93
CA VAL A 15 4.21 -5.40 9.62
C VAL A 15 5.58 -5.39 8.95
N TYR A 16 6.29 -4.26 9.07
CA TYR A 16 7.58 -4.06 8.40
C TYR A 16 8.41 -3.05 9.19
N GLU A 17 9.70 -3.29 9.26
CA GLU A 17 10.66 -2.37 9.88
C GLU A 17 12.04 -2.57 9.25
N ASP A 18 12.57 -1.54 8.61
CA ASP A 18 13.90 -1.56 8.03
C ASP A 18 14.42 -0.17 7.67
N GLU A 19 15.71 -0.07 7.37
CA GLU A 19 16.32 1.07 6.71
C GLU A 19 16.08 0.95 5.20
N VAL A 20 15.51 1.98 4.58
CA VAL A 20 15.08 1.93 3.19
C VAL A 20 15.59 3.14 2.40
N ASP A 21 15.57 3.04 1.07
CA ASP A 21 15.97 4.11 0.18
C ASP A 21 14.83 5.08 -0.10
N SER A 22 13.61 4.58 -0.20
CA SER A 22 12.41 5.43 -0.39
C SER A 22 11.13 4.71 0.01
N VAL A 23 10.10 5.51 0.31
CA VAL A 23 8.74 5.05 0.55
C VAL A 23 7.79 5.86 -0.32
N THR A 24 6.98 5.20 -1.13
CA THR A 24 5.92 5.82 -1.92
C THR A 24 4.58 5.41 -1.34
N ALA A 25 3.76 6.38 -0.96
CA ALA A 25 2.53 6.13 -0.21
C ALA A 25 1.31 6.81 -0.82
N PRO A 26 0.11 6.19 -0.71
CA PRO A 26 -1.12 6.74 -1.25
C PRO A 26 -1.75 7.75 -0.27
N ALA A 27 -1.26 8.99 -0.26
CA ALA A 27 -1.85 10.05 0.55
C ALA A 27 -3.21 10.50 0.00
N VAL A 28 -4.06 11.06 0.86
CA VAL A 28 -5.43 11.47 0.47
C VAL A 28 -5.47 12.53 -0.63
N LYS A 29 -4.41 13.33 -0.76
CA LYS A 29 -4.30 14.37 -1.79
C LYS A 29 -3.48 13.93 -3.00
N GLY A 30 -3.10 12.68 -3.08
CA GLY A 30 -2.26 12.13 -4.13
C GLY A 30 -1.08 11.36 -3.59
N GLU A 31 -0.44 10.62 -4.46
CA GLU A 31 0.75 9.84 -4.10
C GLU A 31 1.91 10.74 -3.68
N ILE A 32 2.57 10.36 -2.60
CA ILE A 32 3.78 11.06 -2.12
C ILE A 32 4.95 10.08 -2.08
N GLN A 33 6.16 10.61 -2.29
CA GLN A 33 7.39 9.87 -2.12
C GLN A 33 8.23 10.49 -1.00
N VAL A 34 8.66 9.66 -0.07
CA VAL A 34 9.50 10.06 1.06
C VAL A 34 10.92 9.54 0.84
N LEU A 35 11.87 10.45 0.78
CA LEU A 35 13.30 10.16 0.62
C LEU A 35 14.05 10.46 1.93
N PRO A 36 15.27 9.94 2.10
CA PRO A 36 16.10 10.28 3.26
C PRO A 36 16.26 11.80 3.42
N GLY A 37 16.15 12.27 4.66
CA GLY A 37 16.21 13.70 4.96
C GLY A 37 14.91 14.48 4.73
N HIS A 38 13.81 13.80 4.40
CA HIS A 38 12.51 14.46 4.18
C HIS A 38 12.09 15.30 5.37
N ALA A 39 11.52 16.48 5.08
CA ALA A 39 10.98 17.35 6.13
C ALA A 39 9.85 16.68 6.91
N SER A 40 9.64 17.11 8.15
CA SER A 40 8.57 16.62 9.00
C SER A 40 7.21 16.78 8.33
N LEU A 41 6.41 15.71 8.37
CA LEU A 41 5.11 15.66 7.70
C LEU A 41 4.18 14.71 8.45
N ILE A 42 2.90 15.06 8.54
CA ILE A 42 1.83 14.14 8.91
C ILE A 42 0.77 14.25 7.83
N THR A 43 0.34 13.12 7.29
CA THR A 43 -0.72 13.07 6.29
C THR A 43 -1.60 11.85 6.47
N ALA A 44 -2.87 11.98 6.08
CA ALA A 44 -3.77 10.85 6.02
C ALA A 44 -3.52 10.04 4.75
N LEU A 45 -3.73 8.72 4.85
CA LEU A 45 -3.58 7.77 3.76
C LEU A 45 -4.94 7.30 3.25
N SER A 46 -5.04 7.16 1.94
CA SER A 46 -6.16 6.49 1.28
C SER A 46 -5.88 4.99 1.18
N PRO A 47 -6.90 4.15 1.04
CA PRO A 47 -6.66 2.77 0.62
C PRO A 47 -5.89 2.75 -0.71
N GLY A 48 -4.80 2.02 -0.76
CA GLY A 48 -3.95 2.00 -1.93
C GLY A 48 -2.68 1.18 -1.72
N GLU A 49 -1.77 1.37 -2.62
CA GLU A 49 -0.50 0.66 -2.68
C GLU A 49 0.61 1.49 -2.06
N LEU A 50 1.34 0.88 -1.13
CA LEU A 50 2.56 1.45 -0.56
C LEU A 50 3.76 0.70 -1.10
N VAL A 51 4.76 1.43 -1.57
CA VAL A 51 5.95 0.86 -2.21
C VAL A 51 7.18 1.25 -1.41
N VAL A 52 7.98 0.25 -1.04
CA VAL A 52 9.25 0.45 -0.33
C VAL A 52 10.38 -0.02 -1.24
N GLU A 53 11.36 0.84 -1.45
CA GLU A 53 12.57 0.49 -2.20
C GLU A 53 13.76 0.40 -1.25
N ARG A 54 14.49 -0.69 -1.34
CA ARG A 54 15.67 -0.96 -0.52
C ARG A 54 16.70 -1.75 -1.31
N ALA A 55 17.90 -1.19 -1.44
CA ALA A 55 19.04 -1.87 -2.06
C ALA A 55 18.71 -2.50 -3.43
N GLY A 56 17.95 -1.79 -4.26
CA GLY A 56 17.55 -2.25 -5.60
C GLY A 56 16.37 -3.20 -5.61
N GLU A 57 15.85 -3.58 -4.46
CA GLU A 57 14.63 -4.40 -4.33
C GLU A 57 13.42 -3.54 -4.04
N THR A 58 12.28 -3.93 -4.61
CA THR A 58 11.01 -3.24 -4.41
C THR A 58 10.03 -4.17 -3.71
N GLU A 59 9.45 -3.68 -2.62
CA GLU A 59 8.42 -4.40 -1.87
C GLU A 59 7.10 -3.63 -1.91
N TYR A 60 6.00 -4.36 -2.03
CA TYR A 60 4.65 -3.80 -2.19
C TYR A 60 3.76 -4.23 -1.03
N PHE A 61 3.00 -3.26 -0.50
CA PHE A 61 2.04 -3.46 0.58
C PHE A 61 0.68 -2.90 0.17
N ALA A 62 -0.38 -3.63 0.48
CA ALA A 62 -1.75 -3.11 0.36
C ALA A 62 -2.14 -2.46 1.68
N ILE A 63 -2.39 -1.15 1.62
CA ILE A 63 -2.75 -0.33 2.78
C ILE A 63 -4.23 -0.01 2.72
N GLY A 64 -4.94 -0.21 3.83
CA GLY A 64 -6.37 0.05 3.92
C GLY A 64 -6.74 1.43 4.44
N GLY A 65 -5.82 2.40 4.37
CA GLY A 65 -5.98 3.73 4.94
C GLY A 65 -5.14 3.89 6.20
N GLY A 66 -5.22 5.04 6.85
CA GLY A 66 -4.48 5.35 8.06
C GLY A 66 -3.74 6.68 7.97
N TYR A 67 -2.58 6.76 8.60
CA TYR A 67 -1.75 7.96 8.64
C TYR A 67 -0.28 7.64 8.38
N LEU A 68 0.43 8.63 7.86
CA LEU A 68 1.88 8.56 7.68
C LEU A 68 2.51 9.77 8.38
N GLU A 69 3.55 9.50 9.16
CA GLU A 69 4.35 10.54 9.82
C GLU A 69 5.80 10.43 9.36
N VAL A 70 6.40 11.57 9.02
CA VAL A 70 7.84 11.70 8.81
C VAL A 70 8.39 12.60 9.92
N LEU A 71 9.33 12.10 10.68
CA LEU A 71 9.98 12.85 11.77
C LEU A 71 11.39 12.31 11.98
N ALA A 72 12.38 13.22 12.02
CA ALA A 72 13.77 12.89 12.35
C ALA A 72 14.33 11.70 11.54
N ASN A 73 14.18 11.74 10.23
CA ASN A 73 14.62 10.71 9.30
C ASN A 73 13.99 9.32 9.54
N LYS A 74 12.75 9.33 10.01
CA LYS A 74 11.95 8.13 10.22
C LYS A 74 10.56 8.33 9.63
N VAL A 75 10.12 7.38 8.82
CA VAL A 75 8.75 7.33 8.32
C VAL A 75 8.00 6.23 9.05
N THR A 76 6.89 6.60 9.66
CA THR A 76 6.00 5.67 10.37
C THR A 76 4.66 5.65 9.65
N VAL A 77 4.29 4.47 9.17
CA VAL A 77 2.99 4.23 8.55
C VAL A 77 2.11 3.54 9.59
N MET A 78 1.09 4.24 10.06
CA MET A 78 0.10 3.73 11.01
C MET A 78 -1.14 3.37 10.21
N ALA A 79 -1.17 2.15 9.70
CA ALA A 79 -2.22 1.70 8.79
C ALA A 79 -3.40 1.08 9.53
N ASP A 80 -4.60 1.30 9.01
CA ASP A 80 -5.80 0.60 9.50
C ASP A 80 -5.68 -0.89 9.19
N THR A 81 -5.25 -1.20 7.96
CA THR A 81 -4.85 -2.55 7.54
C THR A 81 -3.62 -2.45 6.66
N ALA A 82 -2.73 -3.43 6.77
CA ALA A 82 -1.54 -3.53 5.94
C ALA A 82 -1.23 -5.00 5.67
N GLU A 83 -1.08 -5.33 4.40
CA GLU A 83 -0.73 -6.68 3.97
C GLU A 83 0.45 -6.64 3.03
N TYR A 84 1.45 -7.47 3.31
CA TYR A 84 2.57 -7.71 2.40
C TYR A 84 2.07 -8.49 1.17
N SER A 85 2.64 -8.23 0.01
CA SER A 85 2.19 -8.84 -1.25
C SER A 85 2.07 -10.36 -1.20
N ASP A 86 2.97 -11.04 -0.49
CA ASP A 86 2.98 -12.50 -0.37
C ASP A 86 1.86 -13.05 0.55
N GLU A 87 1.29 -12.20 1.40
CA GLU A 87 0.23 -12.57 2.34
C GLU A 87 -1.18 -12.44 1.75
N ILE A 88 -1.33 -11.80 0.59
CA ILE A 88 -2.63 -11.50 0.01
C ILE A 88 -3.25 -12.74 -0.65
N ASP A 89 -4.45 -13.08 -0.18
CA ASP A 89 -5.29 -14.08 -0.84
C ASP A 89 -6.06 -13.42 -1.99
N GLU A 90 -5.58 -13.63 -3.20
CA GLU A 90 -6.13 -13.01 -4.41
C GLU A 90 -7.58 -13.43 -4.69
N VAL A 91 -7.92 -14.69 -4.40
CA VAL A 91 -9.29 -15.21 -4.60
C VAL A 91 -10.27 -14.50 -3.67
N ARG A 92 -9.91 -14.35 -2.40
CA ARG A 92 -10.76 -13.64 -1.43
C ARG A 92 -10.86 -12.15 -1.74
N ALA A 93 -9.78 -11.54 -2.19
CA ALA A 93 -9.79 -10.13 -2.60
C ALA A 93 -10.69 -9.89 -3.82
N GLN A 94 -10.66 -10.79 -4.80
CA GLN A 94 -11.55 -10.74 -5.97
C GLN A 94 -13.01 -10.91 -5.57
N ALA A 95 -13.32 -11.85 -4.68
CA ALA A 95 -14.68 -12.05 -4.18
C ALA A 95 -15.20 -10.83 -3.40
N ALA A 96 -14.36 -10.22 -2.59
CA ALA A 96 -14.70 -9.00 -1.84
C ALA A 96 -14.96 -7.82 -2.78
N ARG A 97 -14.17 -7.68 -3.84
CA ARG A 97 -14.36 -6.67 -4.88
C ARG A 97 -15.72 -6.82 -5.56
N GLU A 98 -16.05 -8.02 -5.99
CA GLU A 98 -17.31 -8.30 -6.69
C GLU A 98 -18.52 -8.01 -5.80
N ARG A 99 -18.45 -8.38 -4.51
CA ARG A 99 -19.51 -8.08 -3.54
C ARG A 99 -19.69 -6.57 -3.37
N ALA A 100 -18.61 -5.82 -3.23
CA ALA A 100 -18.66 -4.38 -3.05
C ALA A 100 -19.21 -3.68 -4.30
N GLU A 101 -18.79 -4.07 -5.49
CA GLU A 101 -19.30 -3.54 -6.75
C GLU A 101 -20.82 -3.79 -6.90
N HIS A 102 -21.26 -5.00 -6.56
CA HIS A 102 -22.68 -5.37 -6.59
C HIS A 102 -23.51 -4.52 -5.61
N MET A 103 -23.03 -4.36 -4.38
CA MET A 103 -23.71 -3.57 -3.37
C MET A 103 -23.80 -2.09 -3.76
N LEU A 104 -22.76 -1.52 -4.37
CA LEU A 104 -22.77 -0.13 -4.82
C LEU A 104 -23.76 0.11 -5.95
N ARG A 105 -23.93 -0.85 -6.87
CA ARG A 105 -24.91 -0.74 -7.97
C ARG A 105 -26.35 -0.69 -7.49
N GLU A 106 -26.64 -1.30 -6.34
CA GLU A 106 -27.99 -1.36 -5.77
C GLU A 106 -28.30 -0.21 -4.83
N ARG A 107 -27.33 0.67 -4.52
CA ARG A 107 -27.49 1.75 -3.54
C ARG A 107 -27.30 3.12 -4.17
N PRO A 108 -28.13 4.13 -3.80
CA PRO A 108 -27.86 5.51 -4.21
C PRO A 108 -26.63 6.06 -3.48
N PRO A 109 -25.90 7.03 -4.07
CA PRO A 109 -24.75 7.66 -3.40
C PRO A 109 -25.07 8.36 -2.07
N THR A 110 -26.34 8.63 -1.81
CA THR A 110 -26.82 9.24 -0.57
C THR A 110 -27.09 8.24 0.56
N ASP A 111 -26.96 6.93 0.28
CA ASP A 111 -27.12 5.89 1.30
C ASP A 111 -26.01 6.02 2.36
N GLU A 112 -26.38 5.81 3.64
CA GLU A 112 -25.44 5.94 4.77
C GLU A 112 -24.24 4.99 4.65
N ASP A 113 -24.45 3.80 4.07
CA ASP A 113 -23.43 2.77 3.95
C ASP A 113 -22.58 2.92 2.68
N TYR A 114 -22.94 3.82 1.77
CA TYR A 114 -22.29 3.94 0.47
C TYR A 114 -20.77 4.20 0.60
N ALA A 115 -20.38 5.14 1.44
CA ALA A 115 -18.99 5.50 1.64
C ALA A 115 -18.17 4.33 2.22
N ALA A 116 -18.75 3.56 3.15
CA ALA A 116 -18.09 2.39 3.73
C ALA A 116 -17.90 1.27 2.69
N ILE A 117 -18.89 1.05 1.84
CA ILE A 117 -18.81 0.05 0.76
C ILE A 117 -17.81 0.48 -0.30
N GLU A 118 -17.79 1.76 -0.67
CA GLU A 118 -16.80 2.31 -1.59
C GLU A 118 -15.39 2.16 -1.03
N GLY A 119 -15.19 2.41 0.25
CA GLY A 119 -13.91 2.17 0.93
C GLY A 119 -13.49 0.70 0.88
N ALA A 120 -14.42 -0.23 1.09
CA ALA A 120 -14.16 -1.67 0.97
C ALA A 120 -13.77 -2.07 -0.45
N LEU A 121 -14.41 -1.48 -1.46
CA LEU A 121 -14.04 -1.70 -2.86
C LEU A 121 -12.62 -1.22 -3.14
N ARG A 122 -12.27 -0.03 -2.68
CA ARG A 122 -10.92 0.54 -2.86
C ARG A 122 -9.85 -0.31 -2.19
N ARG A 123 -10.11 -0.82 -0.98
CA ARG A 123 -9.18 -1.75 -0.30
C ARG A 123 -8.99 -3.05 -1.09
N SER A 124 -10.07 -3.61 -1.61
CA SER A 124 -10.00 -4.84 -2.44
C SER A 124 -9.21 -4.61 -3.72
N LEU A 125 -9.38 -3.46 -4.37
CA LEU A 125 -8.61 -3.09 -5.57
C LEU A 125 -7.12 -2.94 -5.25
N ALA A 126 -6.78 -2.31 -4.12
CA ALA A 126 -5.40 -2.17 -3.68
C ALA A 126 -4.75 -3.54 -3.45
N ARG A 127 -5.45 -4.45 -2.77
CA ARG A 127 -4.98 -5.82 -2.53
C ARG A 127 -4.74 -6.58 -3.84
N LEU A 128 -5.67 -6.49 -4.77
CA LEU A 128 -5.54 -7.14 -6.08
C LEU A 128 -4.36 -6.58 -6.88
N ASN A 129 -4.19 -5.27 -6.89
CA ASN A 129 -3.08 -4.63 -7.60
C ASN A 129 -1.73 -5.09 -7.05
N VAL A 130 -1.59 -5.14 -5.73
CA VAL A 130 -0.37 -5.60 -5.07
C VAL A 130 -0.11 -7.08 -5.35
N ALA A 131 -1.13 -7.94 -5.24
CA ALA A 131 -1.00 -9.36 -5.53
C ALA A 131 -0.61 -9.62 -7.00
N ARG A 132 -1.19 -8.86 -7.93
CA ARG A 132 -0.86 -8.97 -9.37
C ARG A 132 0.56 -8.52 -9.68
N ARG A 133 1.08 -7.52 -8.98
CA ARG A 133 2.47 -7.09 -9.12
C ARG A 133 3.43 -8.19 -8.68
N ARG A 134 3.16 -8.86 -7.58
CA ARG A 134 3.92 -10.03 -7.13
C ARG A 134 3.94 -11.12 -8.20
N ARG A 135 2.78 -11.46 -8.78
CA ARG A 135 2.65 -12.47 -9.82
C ARG A 135 3.44 -12.09 -11.09
N ARG A 136 3.37 -10.83 -11.53
CA ARG A 136 4.14 -10.32 -12.67
C ARG A 136 5.63 -10.40 -12.40
N ARG A 137 6.08 -10.06 -11.19
CA ARG A 137 7.48 -10.11 -10.79
C ARG A 137 8.02 -11.55 -10.84
N ARG A 138 7.22 -12.54 -10.41
CA ARG A 138 7.60 -13.96 -10.43
C ARG A 138 7.54 -14.56 -11.84
N GLY A 139 6.64 -14.08 -12.68
CA GLY A 139 6.44 -14.55 -14.05
C GLY A 139 7.26 -13.81 -15.10
N ALA A 140 7.92 -12.71 -14.74
CA ALA A 140 8.77 -12.00 -15.67
C ALA A 140 10.01 -12.85 -15.96
N PRO A 141 10.32 -13.13 -17.25
CA PRO A 141 11.60 -13.70 -17.57
C PRO A 141 12.68 -12.77 -17.04
N SER A 142 13.68 -13.33 -16.40
CA SER A 142 14.87 -12.58 -16.06
C SER A 142 15.35 -11.90 -17.34
N GLN A 143 15.16 -10.60 -17.41
CA GLN A 143 15.80 -9.83 -18.43
C GLN A 143 17.30 -9.95 -18.11
N GLU A 144 17.96 -10.85 -18.80
CA GLU A 144 19.40 -10.73 -18.93
C GLU A 144 19.64 -9.32 -19.45
N ARG A 145 20.13 -8.47 -18.60
CA ARG A 145 20.70 -7.23 -19.09
C ARG A 145 21.71 -7.64 -20.13
N PRO A 146 21.63 -7.12 -21.36
CA PRO A 146 22.70 -7.40 -22.31
C PRO A 146 23.99 -7.04 -21.62
N GLY A 147 24.83 -8.05 -21.40
CA GLY A 147 26.12 -7.86 -20.79
C GLY A 147 26.90 -6.85 -21.60
N ASP A 148 27.43 -5.87 -20.92
CA ASP A 148 28.39 -4.97 -21.51
C ASP A 148 29.64 -5.75 -21.97
#